data_d9bdcc82cddcbcf20114d4f9e00b6f79
#
_entry.id   d9bdcc82cddcbcf20114d4f9e00b6f79
#
_cell.length_a   1.000
_cell.length_b   1.000
_cell.length_c   1.000
_cell.angle_alpha   90.00
_cell.angle_beta   90.00
_cell.angle_gamma   90.00
#
_symmetry.space_group_name_H-M   'P 1'
#
loop_
_entity.id
_entity.type
_entity.pdbx_description
1 polymer ?
#
loop_
_entity_poly.entity_id
_entity_poly.type
_entity_poly.pdbx_seq_one_letter_code
_entity_poly.pdbx_strand_id
1 'polypeptide(L)'
;MINFLVFLIYYLLIVIIAVVAKDNLHATASQAGLAVGIYIIGTVVARLLAGRFISILGCRKMLYLGLLIYLISTAMYFYTPNLLMLDSVRFLNGFAYGITSTATSTIVASIIPMSRRGEGINYYGLSTSLAAAVGPFLGILMLHSLGYDFIIAFCVALIILCGIGSV
;
A
#
# COMPACT_ATOMS: atom_id res chain seq x y z
N MET A 1 -3.79 10.14 -9.67
CA MET A 1 -4.04 10.42 -8.24
C MET A 1 -4.03 9.13 -7.40
N ILE A 2 -4.87 8.15 -7.67
CA ILE A 2 -4.95 6.88 -6.89
C ILE A 2 -3.59 6.20 -6.76
N ASN A 3 -2.85 6.05 -7.85
CA ASN A 3 -1.52 5.43 -7.82
C ASN A 3 -0.58 6.12 -6.83
N PHE A 4 -0.48 7.44 -6.89
CA PHE A 4 0.37 8.22 -5.98
C PHE A 4 -0.01 7.97 -4.51
N LEU A 5 -1.30 8.01 -4.17
CA LEU A 5 -1.77 7.83 -2.80
C LEU A 5 -1.52 6.42 -2.28
N VAL A 6 -1.77 5.39 -3.11
CA VAL A 6 -1.54 3.98 -2.74
C VAL A 6 -0.05 3.72 -2.49
N PHE A 7 0.83 4.26 -3.35
CA PHE A 7 2.28 4.15 -3.16
C PHE A 7 2.78 5.00 -1.99
N LEU A 8 2.18 6.17 -1.76
CA LEU A 8 2.51 7.03 -0.62
C LEU A 8 2.25 6.28 0.71
N ILE A 9 1.09 5.64 0.84
CA ILE A 9 0.74 4.82 2.01
C ILE A 9 1.75 3.68 2.18
N TYR A 10 2.11 3.00 1.09
CA TYR A 10 3.12 1.93 1.12
C TYR A 10 4.45 2.42 1.67
N TYR A 11 5.02 3.49 1.08
CA TYR A 11 6.34 4.00 1.48
C TYR A 11 6.32 4.62 2.88
N LEU A 12 5.22 5.22 3.29
CA LEU A 12 5.03 5.76 4.62
C LEU A 12 5.01 4.64 5.67
N LEU A 13 4.22 3.59 5.45
CA LEU A 13 4.09 2.50 6.40
C LEU A 13 5.34 1.60 6.46
N ILE A 14 6.11 1.45 5.38
CA ILE A 14 7.29 0.56 5.38
C ILE A 14 8.34 1.02 6.40
N VAL A 15 8.54 2.32 6.53
CA VAL A 15 9.51 2.89 7.48
C VAL A 15 8.95 2.87 8.91
N ILE A 16 7.71 3.29 9.08
CA ILE A 16 7.09 3.43 10.39
C ILE A 16 6.93 2.08 11.08
N ILE A 17 6.47 1.05 10.36
CA ILE A 17 6.25 -0.26 10.95
C ILE A 17 7.57 -0.88 11.43
N ALA A 18 8.69 -0.67 10.72
CA ALA A 18 10.00 -1.14 11.17
C ALA A 18 10.42 -0.47 12.49
N VAL A 19 10.19 0.83 12.64
CA VAL A 19 10.48 1.59 13.86
C VAL A 19 9.57 1.15 15.00
N VAL A 20 8.26 1.10 14.76
CA VAL A 20 7.26 0.73 15.78
C VAL A 20 7.41 -0.72 16.25
N ALA A 21 7.74 -1.66 15.35
CA ALA A 21 8.02 -3.03 15.73
C ALA A 21 9.19 -3.12 16.70
N LYS A 22 10.24 -2.31 16.48
CA LYS A 22 11.40 -2.25 17.35
C LYS A 22 11.09 -1.60 18.70
N ASP A 23 10.41 -0.45 18.68
CA ASP A 23 10.23 0.39 19.86
C ASP A 23 9.08 -0.11 20.76
N ASN A 24 7.94 -0.52 20.17
CA ASN A 24 6.74 -0.91 20.92
C ASN A 24 6.68 -2.42 21.19
N LEU A 25 7.15 -3.26 20.27
CA LEU A 25 7.08 -4.72 20.40
C LEU A 25 8.45 -5.34 20.76
N HIS A 26 9.48 -4.52 21.03
CA HIS A 26 10.85 -4.96 21.35
C HIS A 26 11.39 -5.97 20.34
N ALA A 27 11.00 -5.84 19.06
CA ALA A 27 11.41 -6.73 18.00
C ALA A 27 12.93 -6.61 17.73
N THR A 28 13.56 -7.74 17.49
CA THR A 28 14.94 -7.74 16.98
C THR A 28 14.99 -7.16 15.56
N ALA A 29 16.17 -6.70 15.14
CA ALA A 29 16.36 -6.19 13.77
C ALA A 29 15.94 -7.21 12.70
N SER A 30 16.12 -8.51 12.96
CA SER A 30 15.70 -9.60 12.09
C SER A 30 14.18 -9.69 12.00
N GLN A 31 13.46 -9.58 13.12
CA GLN A 31 12.00 -9.61 13.17
C GLN A 31 11.37 -8.37 12.50
N ALA A 32 11.94 -7.20 12.71
CA ALA A 32 11.50 -5.99 12.03
C ALA A 32 11.72 -6.09 10.50
N GLY A 33 12.84 -6.66 10.06
CA GLY A 33 13.10 -6.96 8.66
C GLY A 33 12.11 -7.98 8.07
N LEU A 34 11.73 -9.00 8.86
CA LEU A 34 10.76 -10.01 8.47
C LEU A 34 9.37 -9.39 8.26
N ALA A 35 8.93 -8.50 9.14
CA ALA A 35 7.67 -7.77 8.99
C ALA A 35 7.61 -6.95 7.68
N VAL A 36 8.75 -6.39 7.25
CA VAL A 36 8.85 -5.73 5.94
C VAL A 36 8.81 -6.75 4.80
N GLY A 37 9.54 -7.88 4.94
CA GLY A 37 9.60 -8.93 3.93
C GLY A 37 8.26 -9.62 3.69
N ILE A 38 7.50 -9.91 4.73
CA ILE A 38 6.17 -10.54 4.65
C ILE A 38 5.20 -9.71 3.81
N TYR A 39 5.25 -8.39 3.93
CA TYR A 39 4.48 -7.49 3.07
C TYR A 39 4.79 -7.70 1.57
N ILE A 40 6.08 -7.80 1.24
CA ILE A 40 6.52 -8.02 -0.14
C ILE A 40 6.04 -9.38 -0.65
N ILE A 41 6.13 -10.43 0.18
CA ILE A 41 5.60 -11.76 -0.15
C ILE A 41 4.10 -11.68 -0.46
N GLY A 42 3.32 -11.04 0.41
CA GLY A 42 1.88 -10.81 0.19
C GLY A 42 1.61 -10.09 -1.14
N THR A 43 2.40 -9.07 -1.45
CA THR A 43 2.31 -8.32 -2.71
C THR A 43 2.58 -9.20 -3.94
N VAL A 44 3.61 -10.04 -3.90
CA VAL A 44 3.95 -10.94 -5.01
C VAL A 44 2.84 -11.96 -5.24
N VAL A 45 2.37 -12.62 -4.18
CA VAL A 45 1.26 -13.58 -4.25
C VAL A 45 0.02 -12.93 -4.85
N ALA A 46 -0.32 -11.74 -4.37
CA ALA A 46 -1.47 -10.99 -4.88
C ALA A 46 -1.34 -10.65 -6.37
N ARG A 47 -0.15 -10.25 -6.85
CA ARG A 47 0.08 -9.92 -8.26
C ARG A 47 -0.10 -11.12 -9.18
N LEU A 48 0.38 -12.29 -8.76
CA LEU A 48 0.21 -13.54 -9.51
C LEU A 48 -1.28 -13.90 -9.65
N LEU A 49 -2.05 -13.75 -8.58
CA LEU A 49 -3.48 -14.03 -8.58
C LEU A 49 -4.27 -12.94 -9.30
N ALA A 50 -3.96 -11.66 -9.07
CA ALA A 50 -4.67 -10.53 -9.65
C ALA A 50 -4.65 -10.55 -11.18
N GLY A 51 -3.55 -10.96 -11.80
CA GLY A 51 -3.46 -11.10 -13.26
C GLY A 51 -4.53 -12.04 -13.83
N ARG A 52 -4.80 -13.16 -13.14
CA ARG A 52 -5.84 -14.11 -13.53
C ARG A 52 -7.26 -13.63 -13.22
N PHE A 53 -7.45 -13.01 -12.06
CA PHE A 53 -8.78 -12.54 -11.62
C PHE A 53 -9.25 -11.28 -12.33
N ILE A 54 -8.34 -10.41 -12.78
CA ILE A 54 -8.67 -9.22 -13.56
C ILE A 54 -9.37 -9.59 -14.87
N SER A 55 -8.99 -10.68 -15.52
CA SER A 55 -9.65 -11.14 -16.76
C SER A 55 -11.09 -11.63 -16.53
N ILE A 56 -11.41 -12.10 -15.32
CA ILE A 56 -12.73 -12.64 -14.97
C ILE A 56 -13.64 -11.55 -14.38
N LEU A 57 -13.14 -10.77 -13.44
CA LEU A 57 -13.92 -9.79 -12.66
C LEU A 57 -13.90 -8.39 -13.27
N GLY A 58 -12.89 -8.09 -14.09
CA GLY A 58 -12.62 -6.76 -14.63
C GLY A 58 -11.83 -5.86 -13.67
N CYS A 59 -11.08 -4.92 -14.26
CA CYS A 59 -10.14 -4.07 -13.51
C CYS A 59 -10.79 -3.20 -12.43
N ARG A 60 -11.99 -2.63 -12.70
CA ARG A 60 -12.67 -1.75 -11.76
C ARG A 60 -13.12 -2.48 -10.49
N LYS A 61 -13.75 -3.66 -10.64
CA LYS A 61 -14.18 -4.45 -9.48
C LYS A 61 -12.99 -4.91 -8.63
N MET A 62 -11.89 -5.30 -9.30
CA MET A 62 -10.66 -5.67 -8.62
C MET A 62 -10.04 -4.49 -7.86
N LEU A 63 -10.11 -3.27 -8.41
CA LEU A 63 -9.64 -2.07 -7.73
C LEU A 63 -10.43 -1.82 -6.43
N TYR A 64 -11.77 -1.85 -6.49
CA TYR A 64 -12.60 -1.66 -5.30
C TYR A 64 -12.37 -2.75 -4.25
N LEU A 65 -12.27 -4.01 -4.67
CA LEU A 65 -11.98 -5.12 -3.76
C LEU A 65 -10.60 -4.96 -3.11
N GLY A 66 -9.60 -4.57 -3.88
CA GLY A 66 -8.26 -4.28 -3.36
C GLY A 66 -8.27 -3.13 -2.36
N LEU A 67 -8.95 -2.02 -2.66
CA LEU A 67 -9.08 -0.88 -1.76
C LEU A 67 -9.83 -1.23 -0.47
N LEU A 68 -10.88 -2.06 -0.56
CA LEU A 68 -11.63 -2.52 0.62
C LEU A 68 -10.74 -3.35 1.56
N ILE A 69 -10.02 -4.34 1.02
CA ILE A 69 -9.09 -5.16 1.80
C ILE A 69 -7.96 -4.28 2.36
N TYR A 70 -7.48 -3.29 1.58
CA TYR A 70 -6.44 -2.36 2.00
C TYR A 70 -6.91 -1.49 3.17
N LEU A 71 -8.16 -1.02 3.11
CA LEU A 71 -8.79 -0.25 4.20
C LEU A 71 -8.88 -1.08 5.48
N ILE A 72 -9.43 -2.29 5.40
CA ILE A 72 -9.61 -3.18 6.54
C ILE A 72 -8.25 -3.53 7.15
N SER A 73 -7.29 -3.95 6.33
CA SER A 73 -5.96 -4.33 6.82
C SER A 73 -5.19 -3.14 7.41
N THR A 74 -5.39 -1.92 6.88
CA THR A 74 -4.78 -0.72 7.46
C THR A 74 -5.44 -0.35 8.78
N ALA A 75 -6.76 -0.49 8.92
CA ALA A 75 -7.44 -0.28 10.19
C ALA A 75 -7.02 -1.30 11.27
N MET A 76 -6.67 -2.53 10.88
CA MET A 76 -6.19 -3.54 11.84
C MET A 76 -4.87 -3.15 12.52
N TYR A 77 -4.08 -2.21 11.97
CA TYR A 77 -2.87 -1.72 12.64
C TYR A 77 -3.14 -0.99 13.95
N PHE A 78 -4.35 -0.47 14.19
CA PHE A 78 -4.71 0.09 15.49
C PHE A 78 -4.65 -0.93 16.63
N TYR A 79 -4.79 -2.23 16.30
CA TYR A 79 -4.80 -3.30 17.28
C TYR A 79 -3.83 -4.41 16.89
N THR A 80 -2.55 -4.19 17.13
CA THR A 80 -1.49 -5.17 16.87
C THR A 80 -0.70 -5.46 18.16
N PRO A 81 -1.24 -6.27 19.09
CA PRO A 81 -0.61 -6.52 20.39
C PRO A 81 0.63 -7.39 20.29
N ASN A 82 0.80 -8.18 19.23
CA ASN A 82 1.87 -9.15 19.08
C ASN A 82 2.52 -9.07 17.70
N LEU A 83 3.80 -9.49 17.61
CA LEU A 83 4.54 -9.58 16.35
C LEU A 83 3.86 -10.47 15.32
N LEU A 84 3.30 -11.62 15.73
CA LEU A 84 2.63 -12.54 14.83
C LEU A 84 1.37 -11.91 14.21
N MET A 85 0.64 -11.12 14.99
CA MET A 85 -0.51 -10.37 14.46
C MET A 85 -0.05 -9.25 13.52
N LEU A 86 1.01 -8.54 13.86
CA LEU A 86 1.62 -7.54 13.00
C LEU A 86 2.02 -8.14 11.64
N ASP A 87 2.69 -9.29 11.65
CA ASP A 87 3.13 -9.99 10.43
C ASP A 87 1.93 -10.43 9.58
N SER A 88 0.86 -10.93 10.23
CA SER A 88 -0.38 -11.32 9.53
C SER A 88 -1.06 -10.11 8.87
N VAL A 89 -1.15 -8.99 9.58
CA VAL A 89 -1.70 -7.74 9.05
C VAL A 89 -0.81 -7.21 7.91
N ARG A 90 0.51 -7.30 8.05
CA ARG A 90 1.47 -6.93 6.99
C ARG A 90 1.29 -7.76 5.73
N PHE A 91 1.12 -9.08 5.86
CA PHE A 91 0.83 -9.94 4.72
C PHE A 91 -0.46 -9.53 4.00
N LEU A 92 -1.54 -9.35 4.77
CA LEU A 92 -2.84 -8.96 4.22
C LEU A 92 -2.81 -7.59 3.57
N ASN A 93 -2.11 -6.65 4.19
CA ASN A 93 -1.93 -5.28 3.68
C ASN A 93 -1.10 -5.28 2.38
N GLY A 94 -0.02 -6.07 2.32
CA GLY A 94 0.75 -6.28 1.11
C GLY A 94 -0.05 -6.96 0.00
N PHE A 95 -0.89 -7.92 0.35
CA PHE A 95 -1.79 -8.60 -0.59
C PHE A 95 -2.79 -7.60 -1.21
N ALA A 96 -3.43 -6.78 -0.38
CA ALA A 96 -4.34 -5.74 -0.83
C ALA A 96 -3.66 -4.71 -1.74
N TYR A 97 -2.46 -4.27 -1.36
CA TYR A 97 -1.63 -3.38 -2.18
C TYR A 97 -1.30 -4.01 -3.54
N GLY A 98 -0.96 -5.30 -3.57
CA GLY A 98 -0.66 -6.04 -4.80
C GLY A 98 -1.85 -6.04 -5.76
N ILE A 99 -3.07 -6.31 -5.27
CA ILE A 99 -4.30 -6.25 -6.06
C ILE A 99 -4.52 -4.83 -6.59
N THR A 100 -4.50 -3.83 -5.69
CA THR A 100 -4.81 -2.43 -6.01
C THR A 100 -3.82 -1.86 -7.03
N SER A 101 -2.52 -2.08 -6.83
CA SER A 101 -1.48 -1.58 -7.74
C SER A 101 -1.55 -2.24 -9.12
N THR A 102 -1.87 -3.54 -9.19
CA THR A 102 -2.04 -4.26 -10.46
C THR A 102 -3.29 -3.77 -11.20
N ALA A 103 -4.41 -3.62 -10.50
CA ALA A 103 -5.64 -3.10 -11.09
C ALA A 103 -5.44 -1.67 -11.63
N THR A 104 -4.80 -0.80 -10.84
CA THR A 104 -4.53 0.60 -11.23
C THR A 104 -3.62 0.67 -12.45
N SER A 105 -2.53 -0.10 -12.49
CA SER A 105 -1.61 -0.12 -13.64
C SER A 105 -2.29 -0.64 -14.91
N THR A 106 -3.16 -1.64 -14.79
CA THR A 106 -3.92 -2.19 -15.92
C THR A 106 -4.94 -1.18 -16.44
N ILE A 107 -5.64 -0.47 -15.57
CA ILE A 107 -6.58 0.60 -15.96
C ILE A 107 -5.81 1.71 -16.70
N VAL A 108 -4.69 2.17 -16.17
CA VAL A 108 -3.88 3.22 -16.80
C VAL A 108 -3.40 2.76 -18.17
N ALA A 109 -2.89 1.52 -18.29
CA ALA A 109 -2.42 0.98 -19.56
C ALA A 109 -3.54 0.85 -20.61
N SER A 110 -4.80 0.65 -20.20
CA SER A 110 -5.94 0.54 -21.10
C SER A 110 -6.49 1.89 -21.58
N ILE A 111 -6.28 2.96 -20.80
CA ILE A 111 -6.80 4.31 -21.13
C ILE A 111 -5.83 5.08 -22.01
N ILE A 112 -4.51 4.82 -21.90
CA ILE A 112 -3.51 5.56 -22.66
C ILE A 112 -3.50 5.13 -24.12
N PRO A 113 -3.68 6.07 -25.09
CA PRO A 113 -3.58 5.77 -26.51
C PRO A 113 -2.21 5.23 -26.89
N MET A 114 -2.15 4.32 -27.86
CA MET A 114 -0.90 3.70 -28.34
C MET A 114 0.15 4.73 -28.76
N SER A 115 -0.27 5.84 -29.35
CA SER A 115 0.62 6.93 -29.81
C SER A 115 1.32 7.69 -28.66
N ARG A 116 0.77 7.64 -27.44
CA ARG A 116 1.33 8.34 -26.27
C ARG A 116 1.63 7.39 -25.09
N ARG A 117 1.75 6.10 -25.38
CA ARG A 117 1.90 5.09 -24.33
C ARG A 117 3.15 5.28 -23.48
N GLY A 118 4.27 5.64 -24.10
CA GLY A 118 5.53 5.93 -23.39
C GLY A 118 5.40 7.13 -22.45
N GLU A 119 4.79 8.21 -22.92
CA GLU A 119 4.56 9.42 -22.12
C GLU A 119 3.66 9.13 -20.91
N GLY A 120 2.53 8.45 -21.12
CA GLY A 120 1.59 8.13 -20.05
C GLY A 120 2.17 7.18 -19.00
N ILE A 121 2.96 6.17 -19.40
CA ILE A 121 3.66 5.28 -18.48
C ILE A 121 4.72 6.04 -17.67
N ASN A 122 5.42 6.99 -18.27
CA ASN A 122 6.39 7.83 -17.58
C ASN A 122 5.73 8.71 -16.51
N TYR A 123 4.59 9.33 -16.79
CA TYR A 123 3.82 10.07 -15.75
C TYR A 123 3.34 9.17 -14.63
N TYR A 124 2.92 7.94 -14.95
CA TYR A 124 2.56 6.95 -13.94
C TYR A 124 3.76 6.58 -13.06
N GLY A 125 4.94 6.34 -13.67
CA GLY A 125 6.18 6.08 -12.96
C GLY A 125 6.64 7.26 -12.11
N LEU A 126 6.51 8.49 -12.61
CA LEU A 126 6.84 9.71 -11.86
C LEU A 126 6.02 9.83 -10.57
N SER A 127 4.73 9.48 -10.61
CA SER A 127 3.90 9.48 -9.39
C SER A 127 4.39 8.49 -8.34
N THR A 128 4.94 7.34 -8.76
CA THR A 128 5.53 6.34 -7.87
C THR A 128 6.85 6.85 -7.27
N SER A 129 7.73 7.45 -8.10
CA SER A 129 8.99 8.00 -7.64
C SER A 129 8.80 9.16 -6.65
N LEU A 130 7.80 10.02 -6.90
CA LEU A 130 7.44 11.09 -5.98
C LEU A 130 6.94 10.55 -4.65
N ALA A 131 6.10 9.50 -4.67
CA ALA A 131 5.63 8.83 -3.47
C ALA A 131 6.79 8.19 -2.69
N ALA A 132 7.78 7.61 -3.38
CA ALA A 132 8.97 7.01 -2.77
C ALA A 132 9.87 8.05 -2.09
N ALA A 133 9.97 9.26 -2.65
CA ALA A 133 10.76 10.34 -2.07
C ALA A 133 10.05 10.98 -0.86
N VAL A 134 8.74 11.24 -0.99
CA VAL A 134 7.96 11.97 0.01
C VAL A 134 7.49 11.07 1.17
N GLY A 135 7.14 9.80 0.88
CA GLY A 135 6.55 8.87 1.84
C GLY A 135 7.37 8.66 3.11
N PRO A 136 8.64 8.22 3.00
CA PRO A 136 9.49 7.98 4.17
C PRO A 136 9.73 9.26 4.99
N PHE A 137 9.93 10.40 4.31
CA PHE A 137 10.15 11.69 4.94
C PHE A 137 8.91 12.10 5.76
N LEU A 138 7.73 12.08 5.16
CA LEU A 138 6.47 12.37 5.86
C LEU A 138 6.23 11.38 7.01
N GLY A 139 6.54 10.10 6.80
CA GLY A 139 6.38 9.07 7.81
C GLY A 139 7.17 9.38 9.09
N ILE A 140 8.45 9.66 8.95
CA ILE A 140 9.32 9.97 10.09
C ILE A 140 8.89 11.27 10.75
N LEU A 141 8.60 12.32 9.98
CA LEU A 141 8.17 13.60 10.49
C LEU A 141 6.86 13.49 11.28
N MET A 142 5.88 12.76 10.76
CA MET A 142 4.60 12.54 11.45
C MET A 142 4.76 11.65 12.69
N LEU A 143 5.64 10.65 12.67
CA LEU A 143 5.89 9.79 13.82
C LEU A 143 6.41 10.59 15.02
N HIS A 144 7.33 11.51 14.77
CA HIS A 144 7.90 12.36 15.84
C HIS A 144 6.93 13.43 16.37
N SER A 145 6.03 13.93 15.53
CA SER A 145 5.15 15.04 15.90
C SER A 145 3.75 14.63 16.33
N LEU A 146 3.19 13.57 15.76
CA LEU A 146 1.77 13.22 15.90
C LEU A 146 1.51 11.80 16.44
N GLY A 147 2.53 10.94 16.44
CA GLY A 147 2.43 9.57 16.92
C GLY A 147 1.87 8.57 15.91
N TYR A 148 1.92 7.28 16.30
CA TYR A 148 1.59 6.15 15.44
C TYR A 148 0.11 6.12 15.02
N ASP A 149 -0.81 6.31 15.98
CA ASP A 149 -2.25 6.21 15.74
C ASP A 149 -2.75 7.25 14.73
N PHE A 150 -2.19 8.45 14.78
CA PHE A 150 -2.52 9.51 13.83
C PHE A 150 -2.11 9.12 12.40
N ILE A 151 -0.97 8.47 12.24
CA ILE A 151 -0.47 8.03 10.93
C ILE A 151 -1.39 6.96 10.35
N ILE A 152 -1.84 6.00 11.15
CA ILE A 152 -2.79 4.98 10.69
C ILE A 152 -4.11 5.62 10.30
N ALA A 153 -4.63 6.56 11.10
CA ALA A 153 -5.85 7.31 10.76
C ALA A 153 -5.69 8.10 9.44
N PHE A 154 -4.53 8.72 9.24
CA PHE A 154 -4.20 9.42 8.00
C PHE A 154 -4.17 8.47 6.80
N CYS A 155 -3.53 7.29 6.93
CA CYS A 155 -3.53 6.27 5.87
C CYS A 155 -4.94 5.78 5.54
N VAL A 156 -5.78 5.53 6.55
CA VAL A 156 -7.19 5.15 6.38
C VAL A 156 -7.95 6.23 5.60
N ALA A 157 -7.78 7.50 5.96
CA ALA A 157 -8.41 8.62 5.26
C ALA A 157 -7.97 8.71 3.78
N LEU A 158 -6.69 8.48 3.49
CA LEU A 158 -6.17 8.43 2.12
C LEU A 158 -6.76 7.28 1.30
N ILE A 159 -6.97 6.11 1.91
CA ILE A 159 -7.59 4.95 1.23
C ILE A 159 -9.06 5.27 0.90
N ILE A 160 -9.79 5.88 1.83
CA ILE A 160 -11.18 6.32 1.59
C ILE A 160 -11.22 7.34 0.43
N LEU A 161 -10.29 8.29 0.41
CA LEU A 161 -10.16 9.25 -0.68
C LEU A 161 -9.89 8.56 -2.03
N CYS A 162 -9.06 7.50 -2.04
CA CYS A 162 -8.85 6.67 -3.23
C CYS A 162 -10.15 5.99 -3.69
N GLY A 163 -10.96 5.50 -2.76
CA GLY A 163 -12.25 4.88 -3.05
C GLY A 163 -13.22 5.87 -3.71
N ILE A 164 -13.33 7.08 -3.18
CA ILE A 164 -14.17 8.16 -3.73
C ILE A 164 -13.65 8.60 -5.11
N GLY A 165 -12.35 8.76 -5.26
CA GLY A 165 -11.73 9.19 -6.53
C GLY A 165 -11.68 8.12 -7.61
N SER A 166 -12.13 6.88 -7.34
CA SER A 166 -12.20 5.78 -8.30
C SER A 166 -13.57 5.64 -8.97
N VAL A 167 -14.56 6.43 -8.56
CA VAL A 167 -15.89 6.55 -9.19
C VAL A 167 -15.78 7.42 -10.43
#